data_e4e6dae60e437f49a3e537c147647119
#
_entry.id   e4e6dae60e437f49a3e537c147647119
#
_cell.length_a   1.000
_cell.length_b   1.000
_cell.length_c   1.000
_cell.angle_alpha   90.00
_cell.angle_beta   90.00
_cell.angle_gamma   90.00
#
_symmetry.space_group_name_H-M   'P 1'
#
loop_
_entity.id
_entity.type
_entity.pdbx_description
1 polymer ?
#
loop_
_entity_poly.entity_id
_entity_poly.type
_entity_poly.pdbx_seq_one_letter_code
_entity_poly.pdbx_strand_id
1 'polypeptide(L)'
;MILLIEDEVDILNNLKDILEQNNYQVLRAKSIKESKEYLEKNLDLIILDVTLPDGDGFEFYKKNIKEREIPTIFLTAKDLEDDIVKGLSLGAEDYITKPFLTKELLIRIKKIIDRHNKTNIIKIKEFTFDTLNLRVFKNNTEIRLTSLETRLLFVLINNLNKTITRETLLEHIWEWTGNDVNDNTLTVYFKRIREKLDSSIIITYKGIGYRINEER
;
A
#
# COMPACT_ATOMS: atom_id res chain seq x y z
N MET A 1 10.75 -3.77 9.62
CA MET A 1 10.89 -4.86 10.63
C MET A 1 9.64 -5.73 10.58
N ILE A 2 9.79 -7.04 10.47
CA ILE A 2 8.67 -8.01 10.41
C ILE A 2 8.59 -8.76 11.74
N LEU A 3 7.41 -8.88 12.33
CA LEU A 3 7.16 -9.75 13.47
C LEU A 3 6.54 -11.06 12.96
N LEU A 4 7.21 -12.18 13.20
CA LEU A 4 6.75 -13.53 12.86
C LEU A 4 6.28 -14.22 14.12
N ILE A 5 5.01 -14.65 14.14
CA ILE A 5 4.36 -15.32 15.28
C ILE A 5 3.92 -16.70 14.80
N GLU A 6 4.64 -17.73 15.23
CA GLU A 6 4.51 -19.12 14.76
C GLU A 6 5.09 -20.04 15.83
N ASP A 7 4.35 -21.04 16.26
CA ASP A 7 4.78 -21.97 17.31
C ASP A 7 5.63 -23.14 16.78
N GLU A 8 5.43 -23.53 15.51
CA GLU A 8 6.25 -24.55 14.87
C GLU A 8 7.67 -24.04 14.62
N VAL A 9 8.63 -24.53 15.40
CA VAL A 9 10.02 -24.05 15.42
C VAL A 9 10.69 -24.16 14.04
N ASP A 10 10.39 -25.20 13.28
CA ASP A 10 10.98 -25.42 11.95
C ASP A 10 10.45 -24.40 10.95
N ILE A 11 9.16 -24.10 10.95
CA ILE A 11 8.55 -23.06 10.12
C ILE A 11 9.09 -21.70 10.53
N LEU A 12 9.11 -21.40 11.82
CA LEU A 12 9.60 -20.14 12.37
C LEU A 12 11.04 -19.84 11.96
N ASN A 13 11.96 -20.84 12.09
CA ASN A 13 13.36 -20.67 11.73
C ASN A 13 13.55 -20.55 10.21
N ASN A 14 12.89 -21.40 9.43
CA ASN A 14 12.97 -21.37 7.97
C ASN A 14 12.47 -20.01 7.41
N LEU A 15 11.32 -19.55 7.87
CA LEU A 15 10.78 -18.24 7.45
C LEU A 15 11.69 -17.10 7.87
N LYS A 16 12.22 -17.11 9.09
CA LYS A 16 13.18 -16.11 9.52
C LYS A 16 14.38 -16.04 8.59
N ASP A 17 15.03 -17.18 8.33
CA ASP A 17 16.24 -17.21 7.51
C ASP A 17 15.98 -16.70 6.08
N ILE A 18 14.84 -17.09 5.50
CA ILE A 18 14.43 -16.63 4.18
C ILE A 18 14.15 -15.12 4.15
N LEU A 19 13.46 -14.59 5.16
CA LEU A 19 13.17 -13.16 5.25
C LEU A 19 14.45 -12.36 5.46
N GLU A 20 15.37 -12.80 6.31
CA GLU A 20 16.66 -12.15 6.53
C GLU A 20 17.55 -12.17 5.28
N GLN A 21 17.55 -13.27 4.51
CA GLN A 21 18.23 -13.34 3.19
C GLN A 21 17.64 -12.32 2.17
N ASN A 22 16.39 -11.93 2.35
CA ASN A 22 15.73 -10.91 1.54
C ASN A 22 15.81 -9.50 2.17
N ASN A 23 16.74 -9.27 3.10
CA ASN A 23 17.05 -8.00 3.76
C ASN A 23 15.92 -7.47 4.67
N TYR A 24 15.04 -8.32 5.20
CA TYR A 24 14.09 -7.95 6.22
C TYR A 24 14.69 -8.17 7.62
N GLN A 25 14.46 -7.23 8.53
CA GLN A 25 14.72 -7.46 9.95
C GLN A 25 13.54 -8.24 10.54
N VAL A 26 13.82 -9.34 11.24
CA VAL A 26 12.78 -10.27 11.75
C VAL A 26 12.84 -10.37 13.27
N LEU A 27 11.70 -10.14 13.90
CA LEU A 27 11.43 -10.52 15.28
C LEU A 27 10.62 -11.83 15.28
N ARG A 28 10.83 -12.66 16.27
CA ARG A 28 10.17 -13.97 16.39
C ARG A 28 9.44 -14.09 17.70
N ALA A 29 8.27 -14.70 17.67
CA ALA A 29 7.51 -15.09 18.85
C ALA A 29 6.89 -16.46 18.60
N LYS A 30 6.89 -17.33 19.62
CA LYS A 30 6.31 -18.68 19.56
C LYS A 30 4.91 -18.73 20.16
N SER A 31 4.40 -17.60 20.63
CA SER A 31 3.11 -17.50 21.31
C SER A 31 2.60 -16.05 21.28
N ILE A 32 1.31 -15.89 21.54
CA ILE A 32 0.68 -14.59 21.74
C ILE A 32 1.37 -13.83 22.90
N LYS A 33 1.66 -14.54 23.99
CA LYS A 33 2.29 -13.93 25.15
C LYS A 33 3.65 -13.33 24.83
N GLU A 34 4.49 -14.08 24.10
CA GLU A 34 5.81 -13.62 23.68
C GLU A 34 5.73 -12.44 22.68
N SER A 35 4.75 -12.47 21.79
CA SER A 35 4.60 -11.44 20.75
C SER A 35 4.24 -10.06 21.30
N LYS A 36 3.58 -10.00 22.45
CA LYS A 36 3.08 -8.73 23.04
C LYS A 36 4.18 -7.71 23.31
N GLU A 37 5.38 -8.16 23.70
CA GLU A 37 6.51 -7.27 23.96
C GLU A 37 7.03 -6.55 22.72
N TYR A 38 6.72 -7.09 21.52
CA TYR A 38 7.16 -6.55 20.24
C TYR A 38 6.15 -5.60 19.62
N LEU A 39 4.89 -5.57 20.07
CA LEU A 39 3.83 -4.73 19.48
C LEU A 39 4.07 -3.21 19.64
N GLU A 40 4.92 -2.81 20.57
CA GLU A 40 5.31 -1.40 20.77
C GLU A 40 6.49 -0.97 19.87
N LYS A 41 7.06 -1.90 19.09
CA LYS A 41 8.12 -1.59 18.14
C LYS A 41 7.53 -1.08 16.82
N ASN A 42 8.34 -0.39 16.03
CA ASN A 42 7.94 0.04 14.70
C ASN A 42 7.95 -1.16 13.74
N LEU A 43 6.80 -1.81 13.61
CA LEU A 43 6.60 -2.98 12.76
C LEU A 43 6.02 -2.56 11.42
N ASP A 44 6.63 -3.06 10.33
CA ASP A 44 6.14 -2.85 8.96
C ASP A 44 5.13 -3.93 8.55
N LEU A 45 5.16 -5.09 9.21
CA LEU A 45 4.30 -6.24 8.92
C LEU A 45 4.30 -7.22 10.09
N ILE A 46 3.17 -7.86 10.32
CA ILE A 46 3.04 -9.04 11.18
C ILE A 46 2.67 -10.24 10.30
N ILE A 47 3.35 -11.36 10.48
CA ILE A 47 2.98 -12.69 9.95
C ILE A 47 2.52 -13.49 11.16
N LEU A 48 1.25 -13.88 11.18
CA LEU A 48 0.58 -14.43 12.35
C LEU A 48 -0.06 -15.78 12.04
N ASP A 49 0.40 -16.82 12.72
CA ASP A 49 -0.35 -18.09 12.71
C ASP A 49 -1.70 -17.91 13.42
N VAL A 50 -2.73 -18.49 12.84
CA VAL A 50 -4.08 -18.53 13.41
C VAL A 50 -4.14 -19.45 14.63
N THR A 51 -3.41 -20.59 14.57
CA THR A 51 -3.42 -21.60 15.63
C THR A 51 -2.16 -21.48 16.48
N LEU A 52 -2.28 -20.92 17.67
CA LEU A 52 -1.18 -20.73 18.60
C LEU A 52 -1.44 -21.49 19.91
N PRO A 53 -0.40 -21.91 20.67
CA PRO A 53 -0.55 -22.73 21.86
C PRO A 53 -1.30 -22.02 23.01
N ASP A 54 -1.33 -20.69 22.98
CA ASP A 54 -1.94 -19.86 24.04
C ASP A 54 -3.14 -19.03 23.57
N GLY A 55 -3.68 -19.34 22.36
CA GLY A 55 -4.90 -18.72 21.89
C GLY A 55 -5.10 -18.69 20.38
N ASP A 56 -6.21 -18.10 19.98
CA ASP A 56 -6.61 -17.91 18.59
C ASP A 56 -6.00 -16.62 18.02
N GLY A 57 -5.29 -16.73 16.87
CA GLY A 57 -4.63 -15.60 16.23
C GLY A 57 -5.58 -14.52 15.73
N PHE A 58 -6.81 -14.87 15.33
CA PHE A 58 -7.83 -13.88 14.92
C PHE A 58 -8.30 -13.05 16.09
N GLU A 59 -8.58 -13.70 17.22
CA GLU A 59 -8.99 -12.99 18.44
C GLU A 59 -7.85 -12.11 18.94
N PHE A 60 -6.61 -12.57 18.84
CA PHE A 60 -5.44 -11.77 19.18
C PHE A 60 -5.32 -10.55 18.26
N TYR A 61 -5.43 -10.73 16.93
CA TYR A 61 -5.42 -9.64 15.97
C TYR A 61 -6.49 -8.61 16.29
N LYS A 62 -7.74 -9.05 16.47
CA LYS A 62 -8.88 -8.17 16.73
C LYS A 62 -8.69 -7.31 17.99
N LYS A 63 -8.14 -7.90 19.05
CA LYS A 63 -8.00 -7.23 20.36
C LYS A 63 -6.75 -6.38 20.50
N ASN A 64 -5.66 -6.72 19.79
CA ASN A 64 -4.34 -6.17 20.09
C ASN A 64 -3.64 -5.52 18.88
N ILE A 65 -3.98 -5.90 17.65
CA ILE A 65 -3.25 -5.48 16.45
C ILE A 65 -4.08 -4.53 15.59
N LYS A 66 -5.36 -4.82 15.40
CA LYS A 66 -6.24 -4.11 14.45
C LYS A 66 -6.23 -2.59 14.62
N GLU A 67 -6.35 -2.09 15.83
CA GLU A 67 -6.38 -0.64 16.11
C GLU A 67 -5.01 0.04 15.92
N ARG A 68 -3.94 -0.75 15.81
CA ARG A 68 -2.58 -0.25 15.54
C ARG A 68 -2.30 -0.05 14.07
N GLU A 69 -3.23 -0.48 13.20
CA GLU A 69 -3.12 -0.40 11.74
C GLU A 69 -1.84 -1.06 11.17
N ILE A 70 -1.29 -2.04 11.91
CA ILE A 70 -0.12 -2.78 11.44
C ILE A 70 -0.56 -3.82 10.42
N PRO A 71 -0.03 -3.79 9.18
CA PRO A 71 -0.36 -4.78 8.17
C PRO A 71 -0.14 -6.19 8.69
N THR A 72 -1.09 -7.09 8.46
CA THR A 72 -1.00 -8.46 8.97
C THR A 72 -1.35 -9.46 7.88
N ILE A 73 -0.49 -10.48 7.73
CA ILE A 73 -0.73 -11.68 6.93
C ILE A 73 -1.02 -12.82 7.91
N PHE A 74 -2.15 -13.49 7.73
CA PHE A 74 -2.41 -14.71 8.47
C PHE A 74 -1.82 -15.94 7.78
N LEU A 75 -1.26 -16.86 8.59
CA LEU A 75 -0.94 -18.22 8.18
C LEU A 75 -2.00 -19.15 8.76
N THR A 76 -2.57 -20.04 7.97
CA THR A 76 -3.66 -20.92 8.41
C THR A 76 -3.58 -22.30 7.79
N ALA A 77 -4.07 -23.33 8.49
CA ALA A 77 -4.21 -24.66 7.94
C ALA A 77 -5.39 -24.74 6.94
N LYS A 78 -5.29 -25.64 5.96
CA LYS A 78 -6.14 -25.74 4.76
C LYS A 78 -7.64 -26.00 5.01
N ASP A 79 -8.03 -26.44 6.21
CA ASP A 79 -9.36 -26.97 6.49
C ASP A 79 -10.38 -25.95 7.02
N LEU A 80 -10.03 -24.66 6.99
CA LEU A 80 -10.85 -23.60 7.58
C LEU A 80 -11.30 -22.59 6.53
N GLU A 81 -12.14 -23.00 5.57
CA GLU A 81 -12.81 -22.05 4.66
C GLU A 81 -13.56 -20.93 5.43
N ASP A 82 -14.14 -21.28 6.56
CA ASP A 82 -14.80 -20.31 7.46
C ASP A 82 -13.82 -19.28 8.06
N ASP A 83 -12.55 -19.64 8.24
CA ASP A 83 -11.55 -18.72 8.79
C ASP A 83 -11.02 -17.75 7.74
N ILE A 84 -10.98 -18.13 6.48
CA ILE A 84 -10.65 -17.20 5.37
C ILE A 84 -11.71 -16.09 5.30
N VAL A 85 -12.98 -16.45 5.40
CA VAL A 85 -14.10 -15.49 5.41
C VAL A 85 -14.05 -14.60 6.65
N LYS A 86 -13.74 -15.15 7.83
CA LYS A 86 -13.56 -14.39 9.06
C LYS A 86 -12.44 -13.37 8.96
N GLY A 87 -11.27 -13.78 8.50
CA GLY A 87 -10.11 -12.89 8.49
C GLY A 87 -10.21 -11.78 7.44
N LEU A 88 -10.75 -12.05 6.26
CA LEU A 88 -11.06 -11.01 5.27
C LEU A 88 -12.06 -9.99 5.85
N SER A 89 -13.04 -10.45 6.62
CA SER A 89 -14.00 -9.58 7.30
C SER A 89 -13.39 -8.77 8.46
N LEU A 90 -12.26 -9.21 9.02
CA LEU A 90 -11.52 -8.52 10.08
C LEU A 90 -10.65 -7.37 9.57
N GLY A 91 -10.35 -7.34 8.26
CA GLY A 91 -9.54 -6.29 7.65
C GLY A 91 -8.03 -6.59 7.63
N ALA A 92 -7.63 -7.87 7.68
CA ALA A 92 -6.26 -8.26 7.43
C ALA A 92 -5.85 -7.97 5.97
N GLU A 93 -4.55 -7.77 5.75
CA GLU A 93 -4.04 -7.45 4.42
C GLU A 93 -4.00 -8.65 3.47
N ASP A 94 -3.76 -9.84 4.01
CA ASP A 94 -3.72 -11.07 3.20
C ASP A 94 -3.84 -12.34 4.07
N TYR A 95 -4.03 -13.46 3.37
CA TYR A 95 -4.22 -14.79 3.88
C TYR A 95 -3.38 -15.80 3.11
N ILE A 96 -2.67 -16.68 3.80
CA ILE A 96 -1.88 -17.74 3.18
C ILE A 96 -2.16 -19.07 3.87
N THR A 97 -2.59 -20.05 3.08
CA THR A 97 -2.84 -21.41 3.58
C THR A 97 -1.57 -22.23 3.63
N LYS A 98 -1.36 -22.97 4.71
CA LYS A 98 -0.30 -23.99 4.85
C LYS A 98 -0.72 -25.30 4.14
N PRO A 99 0.18 -25.96 3.36
CA PRO A 99 1.54 -25.56 3.03
C PRO A 99 1.57 -24.46 1.93
N PHE A 100 2.51 -23.53 2.03
CA PHE A 100 2.66 -22.43 1.09
C PHE A 100 4.02 -22.42 0.40
N LEU A 101 4.07 -21.78 -0.76
CA LEU A 101 5.32 -21.55 -1.46
C LEU A 101 6.00 -20.30 -0.89
N THR A 102 7.25 -20.44 -0.47
CA THR A 102 8.05 -19.32 0.05
C THR A 102 8.12 -18.12 -0.90
N LYS A 103 8.25 -18.39 -2.22
CA LYS A 103 8.27 -17.32 -3.24
C LYS A 103 6.96 -16.54 -3.27
N GLU A 104 5.84 -17.21 -3.09
CA GLU A 104 4.52 -16.57 -3.03
C GLU A 104 4.43 -15.64 -1.83
N LEU A 105 4.80 -16.14 -0.64
CA LEU A 105 4.82 -15.35 0.59
C LEU A 105 5.70 -14.09 0.43
N LEU A 106 6.91 -14.22 -0.11
CA LEU A 106 7.81 -13.08 -0.35
C LEU A 106 7.22 -12.02 -1.29
N ILE A 107 6.54 -12.44 -2.36
CA ILE A 107 5.86 -11.50 -3.29
C ILE A 107 4.75 -10.75 -2.56
N ARG A 108 3.95 -11.42 -1.74
CA ARG A 108 2.86 -10.81 -0.98
C ARG A 108 3.40 -9.84 0.08
N ILE A 109 4.41 -10.24 0.85
CA ILE A 109 5.11 -9.40 1.82
C ILE A 109 5.62 -8.11 1.15
N LYS A 110 6.36 -8.26 0.05
CA LYS A 110 6.88 -7.11 -0.69
C LYS A 110 5.77 -6.16 -1.14
N LYS A 111 4.71 -6.69 -1.72
CA LYS A 111 3.55 -5.89 -2.19
C LYS A 111 2.88 -5.11 -1.05
N ILE A 112 2.74 -5.74 0.12
CA ILE A 112 2.13 -5.11 1.29
C ILE A 112 3.06 -4.03 1.85
N ILE A 113 4.33 -4.35 2.10
CA ILE A 113 5.31 -3.40 2.63
C ILE A 113 5.50 -2.22 1.68
N ASP A 114 5.62 -2.45 0.36
CA ASP A 114 5.74 -1.39 -0.63
C ASP A 114 4.50 -0.48 -0.65
N ARG A 115 3.31 -1.02 -0.39
CA ARG A 115 2.06 -0.25 -0.31
C ARG A 115 2.01 0.61 0.97
N HIS A 116 2.43 0.06 2.11
CA HIS A 116 2.41 0.75 3.40
C HIS A 116 3.64 1.68 3.59
N ASN A 117 4.81 1.31 3.06
CA ASN A 117 6.02 2.14 3.06
C ASN A 117 6.04 3.20 1.95
N LYS A 118 5.05 3.25 1.06
CA LYS A 118 4.86 4.45 0.26
C LYS A 118 4.64 5.56 1.27
N THR A 119 5.67 6.36 1.47
CA THR A 119 5.51 7.65 2.15
C THR A 119 4.35 8.30 1.43
N ASN A 120 3.20 8.43 2.12
CA ASN A 120 2.01 9.07 1.54
C ASN A 120 2.31 10.52 1.13
N ILE A 121 3.54 10.95 1.37
CA ILE A 121 4.06 12.27 1.08
C ILE A 121 5.15 12.17 0.00
N ILE A 122 4.83 12.65 -1.18
CA ILE A 122 5.77 12.80 -2.29
C ILE A 122 6.14 14.27 -2.40
N LYS A 123 7.45 14.57 -2.42
CA LYS A 123 7.95 15.94 -2.59
C LYS A 123 8.60 16.08 -3.95
N ILE A 124 8.16 17.09 -4.72
CA ILE A 124 8.72 17.44 -6.03
C ILE A 124 8.86 18.95 -6.06
N LYS A 125 10.10 19.46 -6.10
CA LYS A 125 10.40 20.89 -5.98
C LYS A 125 9.76 21.49 -4.72
N GLU A 126 9.02 22.58 -4.87
CA GLU A 126 8.27 23.27 -3.80
C GLU A 126 6.93 22.60 -3.45
N PHE A 127 6.56 21.50 -4.13
CA PHE A 127 5.28 20.82 -3.92
C PHE A 127 5.42 19.62 -3.02
N THR A 128 4.41 19.45 -2.17
CA THR A 128 4.21 18.26 -1.34
C THR A 128 2.86 17.65 -1.69
N PHE A 129 2.85 16.39 -2.08
CA PHE A 129 1.67 15.63 -2.46
C PHE A 129 1.38 14.60 -1.38
N ASP A 130 0.27 14.74 -0.69
CA ASP A 130 -0.27 13.74 0.24
C ASP A 130 -1.14 12.76 -0.57
N THR A 131 -0.59 11.59 -0.88
CA THR A 131 -1.26 10.61 -1.74
C THR A 131 -2.36 9.85 -1.02
N LEU A 132 -2.36 9.82 0.32
CA LEU A 132 -3.42 9.22 1.11
C LEU A 132 -4.67 10.11 1.14
N ASN A 133 -4.47 11.39 1.47
CA ASN A 133 -5.58 12.35 1.61
C ASN A 133 -5.88 13.10 0.31
N LEU A 134 -5.14 12.81 -0.77
CA LEU A 134 -5.25 13.46 -2.08
C LEU A 134 -5.15 15.00 -1.99
N ARG A 135 -4.19 15.49 -1.21
CA ARG A 135 -3.96 16.92 -0.97
C ARG A 135 -2.63 17.38 -1.56
N VAL A 136 -2.59 18.59 -2.01
CA VAL A 136 -1.40 19.22 -2.62
C VAL A 136 -1.07 20.49 -1.86
N PHE A 137 0.20 20.65 -1.54
CA PHE A 137 0.72 21.84 -0.86
C PHE A 137 1.87 22.45 -1.66
N LYS A 138 1.94 23.77 -1.70
CA LYS A 138 3.11 24.54 -2.17
C LYS A 138 3.61 25.37 -1.00
N ASN A 139 4.87 25.13 -0.59
CA ASN A 139 5.46 25.80 0.58
C ASN A 139 4.54 25.80 1.80
N ASN A 140 3.99 24.62 2.15
CA ASN A 140 3.04 24.40 3.25
C ASN A 140 1.65 25.05 3.09
N THR A 141 1.35 25.69 1.97
CA THR A 141 0.02 26.23 1.67
C THR A 141 -0.73 25.26 0.78
N GLU A 142 -1.95 24.87 1.20
CA GLU A 142 -2.76 23.94 0.43
C GLU A 142 -3.28 24.56 -0.87
N ILE A 143 -3.13 23.83 -1.98
CA ILE A 143 -3.66 24.20 -3.29
C ILE A 143 -4.99 23.50 -3.50
N ARG A 144 -6.05 24.28 -3.71
CA ARG A 144 -7.40 23.73 -3.93
C ARG A 144 -7.62 23.35 -5.39
N LEU A 145 -7.77 22.05 -5.60
CA LEU A 145 -8.16 21.46 -6.87
C LEU A 145 -9.62 20.97 -6.81
N THR A 146 -10.29 20.90 -7.96
CA THR A 146 -11.58 20.18 -8.04
C THR A 146 -11.34 18.66 -7.92
N SER A 147 -12.37 17.90 -7.58
CA SER A 147 -12.24 16.43 -7.43
C SER A 147 -11.63 15.75 -8.64
N LEU A 148 -12.00 16.18 -9.87
CA LEU A 148 -11.47 15.58 -11.09
C LEU A 148 -10.03 16.02 -11.38
N GLU A 149 -9.70 17.30 -11.15
CA GLU A 149 -8.33 17.80 -11.25
C GLU A 149 -7.40 17.06 -10.27
N THR A 150 -7.86 16.84 -9.05
CA THR A 150 -7.14 16.10 -8.03
C THR A 150 -6.86 14.66 -8.49
N ARG A 151 -7.89 13.93 -8.92
CA ARG A 151 -7.75 12.54 -9.38
C ARG A 151 -6.78 12.45 -10.56
N LEU A 152 -6.91 13.30 -11.58
CA LEU A 152 -6.02 13.33 -12.74
C LEU A 152 -4.56 13.59 -12.34
N LEU A 153 -4.33 14.56 -11.45
CA LEU A 153 -3.00 14.86 -10.95
C LEU A 153 -2.40 13.66 -10.21
N PHE A 154 -3.18 13.02 -9.33
CA PHE A 154 -2.70 11.89 -8.55
C PHE A 154 -2.50 10.60 -9.37
N VAL A 155 -3.14 10.44 -10.53
CA VAL A 155 -2.76 9.40 -11.50
C VAL A 155 -1.31 9.59 -11.96
N LEU A 156 -0.90 10.83 -12.25
CA LEU A 156 0.49 11.10 -12.66
C LEU A 156 1.48 10.96 -11.48
N ILE A 157 1.10 11.45 -10.29
CA ILE A 157 1.92 11.37 -9.07
C ILE A 157 2.18 9.91 -8.68
N ASN A 158 1.17 9.05 -8.78
CA ASN A 158 1.33 7.61 -8.48
C ASN A 158 2.12 6.84 -9.57
N ASN A 159 2.40 7.48 -10.70
CA ASN A 159 3.13 6.93 -11.83
C ASN A 159 4.30 7.84 -12.26
N LEU A 160 5.09 8.32 -11.30
CA LEU A 160 6.24 9.17 -11.58
C LEU A 160 7.18 8.54 -12.63
N ASN A 161 7.76 9.38 -13.46
CA ASN A 161 8.68 9.00 -14.54
C ASN A 161 8.06 8.15 -15.67
N LYS A 162 6.74 7.86 -15.61
CA LYS A 162 6.00 7.15 -16.66
C LYS A 162 5.06 8.10 -17.38
N THR A 163 4.99 8.00 -18.71
CA THR A 163 4.02 8.74 -19.50
C THR A 163 2.67 8.01 -19.44
N ILE A 164 1.65 8.66 -18.94
CA ILE A 164 0.27 8.16 -18.95
C ILE A 164 -0.39 8.67 -20.22
N THR A 165 -0.93 7.75 -21.01
CA THR A 165 -1.52 8.08 -22.30
C THR A 165 -2.81 8.87 -22.17
N ARG A 166 -3.18 9.60 -23.21
CA ARG A 166 -4.46 10.33 -23.23
C ARG A 166 -5.65 9.40 -23.13
N GLU A 167 -5.57 8.26 -23.80
CA GLU A 167 -6.59 7.20 -23.79
C GLU A 167 -6.82 6.69 -22.36
N THR A 168 -5.76 6.26 -21.65
CA THR A 168 -5.85 5.83 -20.25
C THR A 168 -6.47 6.89 -19.33
N LEU A 169 -6.12 8.17 -19.53
CA LEU A 169 -6.68 9.26 -18.73
C LEU A 169 -8.16 9.51 -19.03
N LEU A 170 -8.60 9.36 -20.29
CA LEU A 170 -10.00 9.45 -20.67
C LEU A 170 -10.82 8.28 -20.12
N GLU A 171 -10.27 7.06 -20.17
CA GLU A 171 -10.86 5.88 -19.52
C GLU A 171 -11.10 6.09 -18.03
N HIS A 172 -10.10 6.61 -17.31
CA HIS A 172 -10.27 6.96 -15.89
C HIS A 172 -11.34 8.02 -15.66
N ILE A 173 -11.43 9.06 -16.49
CA ILE A 173 -12.50 10.06 -16.36
C ILE A 173 -13.87 9.40 -16.52
N TRP A 174 -14.02 8.55 -17.53
CA TRP A 174 -15.26 7.80 -17.75
C TRP A 174 -15.63 6.93 -16.54
N GLU A 175 -14.68 6.16 -16.02
CA GLU A 175 -14.88 5.32 -14.82
C GLU A 175 -15.34 6.14 -13.60
N TRP A 176 -14.82 7.36 -13.42
CA TRP A 176 -15.13 8.19 -12.25
C TRP A 176 -16.42 8.99 -12.38
N THR A 177 -16.83 9.30 -13.58
CA THR A 177 -17.94 10.25 -13.83
C THR A 177 -19.11 9.65 -14.57
N GLY A 178 -18.91 8.51 -15.25
CA GLY A 178 -19.88 7.92 -16.18
C GLY A 178 -20.12 8.76 -17.45
N ASN A 179 -19.30 9.80 -17.67
CA ASN A 179 -19.43 10.69 -18.81
C ASN A 179 -18.27 10.56 -19.78
N ASP A 180 -18.56 10.42 -21.06
CA ASP A 180 -17.58 10.52 -22.12
C ASP A 180 -17.10 11.98 -22.23
N VAL A 181 -15.79 12.15 -22.16
CA VAL A 181 -15.15 13.44 -22.41
C VAL A 181 -14.21 13.32 -23.62
N ASN A 182 -14.18 14.37 -24.41
CA ASN A 182 -13.29 14.41 -25.55
C ASN A 182 -11.86 14.82 -25.15
N ASP A 183 -10.93 14.63 -26.07
CA ASP A 183 -9.51 14.93 -25.90
C ASP A 183 -9.23 16.42 -25.58
N ASN A 184 -10.02 17.33 -26.10
CA ASN A 184 -9.92 18.76 -25.80
C ASN A 184 -10.24 19.05 -24.33
N THR A 185 -11.23 18.36 -23.76
CA THR A 185 -11.61 18.49 -22.36
C THR A 185 -10.47 18.10 -21.43
N LEU A 186 -9.76 16.99 -21.74
CA LEU A 186 -8.57 16.57 -21.00
C LEU A 186 -7.47 17.63 -21.05
N THR A 187 -7.24 18.25 -22.20
CA THR A 187 -6.27 19.35 -22.35
C THR A 187 -6.62 20.55 -21.47
N VAL A 188 -7.90 20.89 -21.37
CA VAL A 188 -8.39 21.98 -20.51
C VAL A 188 -8.17 21.66 -19.02
N TYR A 189 -8.40 20.41 -18.58
CA TYR A 189 -8.11 20.02 -17.20
C TYR A 189 -6.63 20.18 -16.86
N PHE A 190 -5.72 19.69 -17.69
CA PHE A 190 -4.29 19.83 -17.42
C PHE A 190 -3.81 21.30 -17.53
N LYS A 191 -4.43 22.12 -18.36
CA LYS A 191 -4.17 23.55 -18.35
C LYS A 191 -4.56 24.18 -17.00
N ARG A 192 -5.76 23.90 -16.50
CA ARG A 192 -6.24 24.41 -15.20
C ARG A 192 -5.39 23.93 -14.03
N ILE A 193 -4.97 22.68 -14.04
CA ILE A 193 -4.07 22.15 -13.01
C ILE A 193 -2.75 22.91 -13.01
N ARG A 194 -2.14 23.16 -14.18
CA ARG A 194 -0.89 23.93 -14.28
C ARG A 194 -1.05 25.38 -13.80
N GLU A 195 -2.15 26.03 -14.14
CA GLU A 195 -2.45 27.39 -13.69
C GLU A 195 -2.56 27.46 -12.16
N LYS A 196 -3.18 26.47 -11.52
CA LYS A 196 -3.32 26.40 -10.06
C LYS A 196 -2.02 26.02 -9.34
N LEU A 197 -1.22 25.13 -9.92
CA LEU A 197 0.08 24.76 -9.38
C LEU A 197 1.13 25.84 -9.65
N ASP A 198 0.88 26.76 -10.61
CA ASP A 198 1.88 27.71 -11.09
C ASP A 198 3.19 26.97 -11.44
N SER A 199 3.08 25.91 -12.25
CA SER A 199 4.15 24.95 -12.35
C SER A 199 4.23 24.25 -13.70
N SER A 200 5.47 24.02 -14.13
CA SER A 200 5.81 23.17 -15.28
C SER A 200 6.11 21.73 -14.91
N ILE A 201 5.75 21.27 -13.71
CA ILE A 201 6.01 19.88 -13.27
C ILE A 201 5.32 18.83 -14.15
N ILE A 202 4.19 19.20 -14.79
CA ILE A 202 3.48 18.31 -15.71
C ILE A 202 4.01 18.52 -17.13
N ILE A 203 4.70 17.51 -17.64
CA ILE A 203 5.26 17.49 -18.99
C ILE A 203 4.21 16.96 -19.95
N THR A 204 4.00 17.64 -21.08
CA THR A 204 3.14 17.15 -22.16
C THR A 204 4.00 16.46 -23.23
N TYR A 205 3.70 15.22 -23.51
CA TYR A 205 4.18 14.52 -24.70
C TYR A 205 3.09 14.64 -25.76
N LYS A 206 3.30 15.57 -26.74
CA LYS A 206 2.30 15.93 -27.75
C LYS A 206 1.81 14.69 -28.49
N GLY A 207 0.49 14.50 -28.55
CA GLY A 207 -0.17 13.36 -29.18
C GLY A 207 -0.09 12.04 -28.38
N ILE A 208 0.64 11.99 -27.25
CA ILE A 208 0.85 10.77 -26.46
C ILE A 208 0.15 10.88 -25.10
N GLY A 209 0.53 11.86 -24.28
CA GLY A 209 0.01 11.95 -22.90
C GLY A 209 0.74 12.93 -22.02
N TYR A 210 0.73 12.64 -20.73
CA TYR A 210 1.27 13.51 -19.69
C TYR A 210 2.16 12.72 -18.72
N ARG A 211 3.15 13.40 -18.14
CA ARG A 211 4.09 12.81 -17.17
C ARG A 211 4.51 13.84 -16.13
N ILE A 212 4.80 13.36 -14.93
CA ILE A 212 5.54 14.10 -13.91
C ILE A 212 6.84 13.33 -13.67
N ASN A 213 7.97 14.03 -13.67
CA ASN A 213 9.25 13.43 -13.35
C ASN A 213 9.57 13.69 -11.87
N GLU A 214 10.10 12.67 -11.21
CA GLU A 214 10.80 12.82 -9.95
C GLU A 214 12.14 13.49 -10.25
N GLU A 215 12.39 14.65 -9.66
CA GLU A 215 13.71 15.28 -9.76
C GLU A 215 14.66 14.56 -8.76
N ARG A 216 15.81 14.10 -9.28
CA ARG A 216 16.90 13.60 -8.48
C ARG A 216 17.71 14.75 -7.90
#